data_96dd0b2fca9b7caf2c866c9bc0bcbe73
#
_entry.id   96dd0b2fca9b7caf2c866c9bc0bcbe73
#
_cell.length_a   1.000
_cell.length_b   1.000
_cell.length_c   1.000
_cell.angle_alpha   90.00
_cell.angle_beta   90.00
_cell.angle_gamma   90.00
#
_symmetry.space_group_name_H-M   'P 1'
#
loop_
_entity.id
_entity.type
_entity.pdbx_description
1 polymer ?
#
loop_
_entity_poly.entity_id
_entity_poly.type
_entity_poly.pdbx_seq_one_letter_code
_entity_poly.pdbx_strand_id
1 'polypeptide(L)'
;MEKRYAARGSFSAEHLPVGTKSSNLAAEIKTTDAMPRLIFILFSLLVSISSTAQEQADSLFRVHLENDEYQVWMDLNLYDNDIVVPGQDILGALPGYLGARRDPRKWLVLESAIEGKTATLTIVNDYGSEDLQASLVPNGDGTYTLTRLSGSTIKIVVDRKWVKLPKKLVFKRK
;
A
#
# COMPACT_ATOMS: atom_id res chain seq x y z
N MET A 1 34.31 45.74 27.52
CA MET A 1 35.72 45.64 27.08
C MET A 1 35.67 45.07 25.70
N GLU A 2 35.55 45.90 24.69
CA GLU A 2 36.57 46.59 23.89
C GLU A 2 37.73 45.67 23.43
N LYS A 3 37.93 45.43 22.16
CA LYS A 3 38.54 46.24 21.09
C LYS A 3 38.41 45.53 19.75
N ARG A 4 37.83 46.12 18.79
CA ARG A 4 38.26 46.62 17.46
C ARG A 4 39.72 46.37 17.11
N TYR A 5 39.95 45.93 15.84
CA TYR A 5 40.85 46.61 14.93
C TYR A 5 40.56 46.24 13.45
N ALA A 6 40.47 47.26 12.63
CA ALA A 6 40.40 47.26 11.17
C ALA A 6 41.81 47.61 10.62
N ALA A 7 42.06 47.19 9.40
CA ALA A 7 42.95 47.80 8.41
C ALA A 7 42.80 47.10 7.06
N ARG A 8 42.26 47.66 6.09
CA ARG A 8 42.62 48.53 4.95
C ARG A 8 43.98 48.24 4.33
N GLY A 9 43.96 47.93 3.02
CA GLY A 9 45.11 47.93 2.12
C GLY A 9 44.63 47.80 0.69
N SER A 10 44.41 48.94 0.05
CA SER A 10 44.25 49.14 -1.38
C SER A 10 45.61 49.13 -2.07
N PHE A 11 45.73 48.51 -3.25
CA PHE A 11 46.71 48.99 -4.24
C PHE A 11 46.22 48.81 -5.65
N SER A 12 46.49 49.83 -6.42
CA SER A 12 45.98 50.19 -7.76
C SER A 12 46.83 49.63 -8.87
N ALA A 13 46.16 49.39 -9.98
CA ALA A 13 46.42 49.72 -11.42
C ALA A 13 47.76 49.40 -12.11
N GLU A 14 47.55 49.07 -13.34
CA GLU A 14 48.29 49.39 -14.61
C GLU A 14 49.15 48.25 -15.21
N HIS A 15 48.84 47.72 -16.31
CA HIS A 15 49.25 48.08 -17.66
C HIS A 15 48.90 46.97 -18.69
N LEU A 16 48.26 47.36 -19.79
CA LEU A 16 48.23 46.66 -21.04
C LEU A 16 49.57 46.86 -21.81
N PRO A 17 49.97 46.00 -22.72
CA PRO A 17 49.41 46.02 -24.07
C PRO A 17 49.37 44.70 -24.87
N VAL A 18 48.42 44.68 -25.81
CA VAL A 18 48.49 44.42 -27.28
C VAL A 18 49.10 43.10 -27.78
N GLY A 19 48.22 42.34 -28.40
CA GLY A 19 48.34 41.84 -29.75
C GLY A 19 49.03 40.51 -29.96
N THR A 20 48.24 39.53 -30.33
CA THR A 20 48.45 38.81 -31.60
C THR A 20 47.20 38.01 -31.97
N LYS A 21 46.75 38.23 -33.19
CA LYS A 21 45.80 37.39 -33.91
C LYS A 21 46.35 36.00 -34.08
N SER A 22 45.57 35.00 -33.70
CA SER A 22 45.65 33.71 -34.33
C SER A 22 44.20 33.20 -34.55
N SER A 23 43.97 33.06 -35.80
CA SER A 23 42.79 32.61 -36.48
C SER A 23 42.43 31.14 -36.11
N ASN A 24 41.14 30.92 -35.91
CA ASN A 24 40.37 29.83 -36.47
C ASN A 24 40.59 28.40 -35.98
N LEU A 25 39.64 27.89 -35.31
CA LEU A 25 38.74 26.88 -35.90
C LEU A 25 37.56 26.68 -34.94
N ALA A 26 36.52 27.48 -35.18
CA ALA A 26 35.21 27.13 -34.61
C ALA A 26 34.74 25.89 -35.34
N ALA A 27 35.02 24.73 -34.76
CA ALA A 27 34.26 23.53 -35.08
C ALA A 27 32.88 23.74 -34.50
N GLU A 28 31.97 24.15 -35.33
CA GLU A 28 30.51 24.15 -35.09
C GLU A 28 30.08 22.71 -34.82
N ILE A 29 30.09 22.33 -33.56
CA ILE A 29 29.40 21.11 -33.15
C ILE A 29 27.92 21.42 -33.31
N LYS A 30 27.36 21.02 -34.45
CA LYS A 30 25.92 20.82 -34.58
C LYS A 30 25.54 19.74 -33.60
N THR A 31 25.21 20.15 -32.39
CA THR A 31 24.48 19.31 -31.47
C THR A 31 23.11 19.04 -32.10
N THR A 32 23.02 17.86 -32.69
CA THR A 32 21.78 17.33 -33.25
C THR A 32 20.70 17.38 -32.16
N ASP A 33 19.60 18.08 -32.45
CA ASP A 33 18.38 18.21 -31.64
C ASP A 33 17.69 16.87 -31.31
N ALA A 34 18.33 15.73 -31.58
CA ALA A 34 17.82 14.41 -31.35
C ALA A 34 18.00 13.92 -29.86
N MET A 35 19.05 14.42 -29.18
CA MET A 35 19.36 14.00 -27.81
C MET A 35 18.27 14.36 -26.77
N PRO A 36 17.72 15.59 -26.75
CA PRO A 36 16.68 15.92 -25.78
C PRO A 36 15.38 15.13 -26.01
N ARG A 37 15.05 14.83 -27.29
CA ARG A 37 13.84 14.02 -27.59
C ARG A 37 13.96 12.57 -27.13
N LEU A 38 15.15 11.98 -27.27
CA LEU A 38 15.39 10.60 -26.81
C LEU A 38 15.31 10.49 -25.28
N ILE A 39 15.85 11.47 -24.56
CA ILE A 39 15.79 11.54 -23.09
C ILE A 39 14.33 11.72 -22.61
N PHE A 40 13.54 12.55 -23.28
CA PHE A 40 12.12 12.73 -22.96
C PHE A 40 11.30 11.45 -23.20
N ILE A 41 11.58 10.72 -24.27
CA ILE A 41 10.91 9.45 -24.58
C ILE A 41 11.28 8.37 -23.54
N LEU A 42 12.56 8.27 -23.15
CA LEU A 42 12.98 7.35 -22.08
C LEU A 42 12.35 7.71 -20.71
N PHE A 43 12.28 9.00 -20.39
CA PHE A 43 11.67 9.46 -19.13
C PHE A 43 10.16 9.22 -19.10
N SER A 44 9.46 9.41 -20.23
CA SER A 44 8.01 9.10 -20.31
C SER A 44 7.73 7.60 -20.24
N LEU A 45 8.63 6.75 -20.73
CA LEU A 45 8.50 5.29 -20.62
C LEU A 45 8.68 4.79 -19.17
N LEU A 46 9.59 5.40 -18.39
CA LEU A 46 9.78 5.06 -16.97
C LEU A 46 8.58 5.45 -16.11
N VAL A 47 7.90 6.56 -16.41
CA VAL A 47 6.72 7.01 -15.64
C VAL A 47 5.52 6.09 -15.88
N SER A 48 5.40 5.49 -17.06
CA SER A 48 4.27 4.59 -17.40
C SER A 48 4.29 3.24 -16.67
N ILE A 49 5.44 2.78 -16.20
CA ILE A 49 5.58 1.49 -15.51
C ILE A 49 5.15 1.59 -14.04
N SER A 50 5.20 2.79 -13.46
CA SER A 50 4.85 2.98 -12.03
C SER A 50 3.35 2.91 -11.75
N SER A 51 2.49 3.25 -12.73
CA SER A 51 1.03 3.32 -12.53
C SER A 51 0.37 1.94 -12.39
N THR A 52 0.85 0.93 -13.11
CA THR A 52 0.25 -0.41 -13.09
C THR A 52 0.55 -1.20 -11.81
N ALA A 53 1.70 -0.95 -11.18
CA ALA A 53 2.07 -1.59 -9.93
C ALA A 53 1.27 -1.05 -8.73
N GLN A 54 0.93 0.24 -8.76
CA GLN A 54 0.15 0.90 -7.71
C GLN A 54 -1.33 0.43 -7.75
N GLU A 55 -1.93 0.37 -8.93
CA GLU A 55 -3.33 -0.06 -9.12
C GLU A 55 -3.54 -1.53 -8.72
N GLN A 56 -2.54 -2.38 -8.92
CA GLN A 56 -2.59 -3.77 -8.53
C GLN A 56 -2.38 -3.96 -7.01
N ALA A 57 -1.63 -3.07 -6.35
CA ALA A 57 -1.49 -3.05 -4.90
C ALA A 57 -2.78 -2.57 -4.22
N ASP A 58 -3.46 -1.57 -4.78
CA ASP A 58 -4.71 -0.99 -4.25
C ASP A 58 -5.93 -1.92 -4.38
N SER A 59 -5.84 -3.01 -5.13
CA SER A 59 -6.92 -3.99 -5.27
C SER A 59 -6.72 -5.29 -4.47
N LEU A 60 -5.56 -5.45 -3.83
CA LEU A 60 -5.19 -6.71 -3.20
C LEU A 60 -6.12 -7.09 -2.03
N PHE A 61 -6.54 -6.10 -1.25
CA PHE A 61 -7.42 -6.27 -0.08
C PHE A 61 -8.79 -5.59 -0.26
N ARG A 62 -9.19 -5.32 -1.49
CA ARG A 62 -10.56 -5.04 -1.88
C ARG A 62 -11.09 -6.28 -2.58
N VAL A 63 -11.71 -7.19 -1.82
CA VAL A 63 -11.92 -8.56 -2.29
C VAL A 63 -13.06 -9.25 -1.58
N HIS A 64 -13.80 -10.08 -2.34
CA HIS A 64 -14.67 -11.11 -1.80
C HIS A 64 -13.93 -12.44 -1.81
N LEU A 65 -13.90 -13.11 -0.65
CA LEU A 65 -13.19 -14.35 -0.41
C LEU A 65 -14.14 -15.43 0.07
N GLU A 66 -14.05 -16.65 -0.46
CA GLU A 66 -14.87 -17.78 -0.03
C GLU A 66 -14.03 -18.98 0.43
N ASN A 67 -14.53 -19.67 1.45
CA ASN A 67 -14.03 -20.98 1.87
C ASN A 67 -15.20 -21.98 1.83
N ASP A 68 -15.11 -22.92 0.89
CA ASP A 68 -16.19 -23.90 0.62
C ASP A 68 -16.28 -24.96 1.71
N GLU A 69 -15.17 -25.31 2.37
CA GLU A 69 -15.10 -26.36 3.41
C GLU A 69 -15.97 -26.01 4.61
N TYR A 70 -15.85 -24.77 5.11
CA TYR A 70 -16.61 -24.29 6.26
C TYR A 70 -17.82 -23.46 5.86
N GLN A 71 -18.01 -23.21 4.57
CA GLN A 71 -19.08 -22.38 4.01
C GLN A 71 -19.10 -20.97 4.63
N VAL A 72 -17.91 -20.37 4.71
CA VAL A 72 -17.68 -19.01 5.20
C VAL A 72 -17.12 -18.13 4.10
N TRP A 73 -17.34 -16.84 4.22
CA TRP A 73 -16.80 -15.85 3.31
C TRP A 73 -16.28 -14.63 4.05
N MET A 74 -15.46 -13.83 3.40
CA MET A 74 -15.07 -12.50 3.87
C MET A 74 -15.34 -11.48 2.77
N ASP A 75 -15.96 -10.37 3.14
CA ASP A 75 -16.04 -9.16 2.32
C ASP A 75 -15.10 -8.12 2.91
N LEU A 76 -14.15 -7.65 2.13
CA LEU A 76 -13.07 -6.77 2.57
C LEU A 76 -12.88 -5.59 1.63
N ASN A 77 -12.74 -4.39 2.19
CA ASN A 77 -12.13 -3.23 1.58
C ASN A 77 -11.29 -2.52 2.64
N LEU A 78 -10.01 -2.95 2.76
CA LEU A 78 -9.11 -2.46 3.78
C LEU A 78 -8.49 -1.09 3.45
N TYR A 79 -8.86 -0.50 2.31
CA TYR A 79 -8.37 0.82 1.89
C TYR A 79 -9.38 1.91 2.26
N ASP A 80 -10.66 1.72 1.92
CA ASP A 80 -11.69 2.73 2.10
C ASP A 80 -12.54 2.48 3.37
N ASN A 81 -12.51 1.26 3.93
CA ASN A 81 -13.29 0.86 5.11
C ASN A 81 -14.79 1.13 4.93
N ASP A 82 -15.32 0.85 3.74
CA ASP A 82 -16.67 1.23 3.30
C ASP A 82 -17.67 0.07 3.27
N ILE A 83 -17.31 -1.08 3.84
CA ILE A 83 -18.20 -2.25 3.86
C ILE A 83 -19.31 -2.06 4.88
N VAL A 84 -20.54 -2.02 4.39
CA VAL A 84 -21.75 -2.05 5.23
C VAL A 84 -22.07 -3.50 5.59
N VAL A 85 -21.99 -3.82 6.88
CA VAL A 85 -22.24 -5.19 7.35
C VAL A 85 -23.73 -5.42 7.54
N PRO A 86 -24.34 -6.40 6.86
CA PRO A 86 -25.78 -6.66 7.00
C PRO A 86 -26.18 -7.02 8.43
N GLY A 87 -27.17 -6.30 8.97
CA GLY A 87 -27.69 -6.50 10.32
C GLY A 87 -26.82 -5.90 11.43
N GLN A 88 -25.87 -5.03 11.07
CA GLN A 88 -25.07 -4.25 11.99
C GLN A 88 -25.16 -2.76 11.61
N ASP A 89 -25.93 -1.97 12.40
CA ASP A 89 -26.21 -0.58 12.10
C ASP A 89 -25.49 0.42 13.03
N ILE A 90 -24.86 -0.10 14.11
CA ILE A 90 -24.30 0.76 15.17
C ILE A 90 -22.89 1.25 14.82
N LEU A 91 -22.05 0.39 14.21
CA LEU A 91 -20.64 0.70 13.96
C LEU A 91 -20.40 1.42 12.62
N GLY A 92 -21.45 1.52 11.79
CA GLY A 92 -21.33 2.10 10.44
C GLY A 92 -20.56 1.22 9.47
N ALA A 93 -19.86 1.84 8.50
CA ALA A 93 -19.03 1.13 7.56
C ALA A 93 -17.72 0.67 8.19
N LEU A 94 -17.25 -0.52 7.83
CA LEU A 94 -16.08 -1.20 8.39
C LEU A 94 -15.10 -1.64 7.31
N PRO A 95 -13.85 -2.01 7.65
CA PRO A 95 -12.90 -2.65 6.73
C PRO A 95 -13.43 -3.95 6.13
N GLY A 96 -14.36 -4.63 6.81
CA GLY A 96 -14.97 -5.85 6.33
C GLY A 96 -15.56 -6.73 7.41
N TYR A 97 -15.94 -7.94 7.00
CA TYR A 97 -16.46 -8.95 7.94
C TYR A 97 -16.28 -10.37 7.40
N LEU A 98 -16.34 -11.34 8.30
CA LEU A 98 -16.49 -12.75 7.97
C LEU A 98 -17.94 -13.18 8.28
N GLY A 99 -18.59 -13.77 7.28
CA GLY A 99 -19.92 -14.36 7.39
C GLY A 99 -19.90 -15.87 7.18
N ALA A 100 -21.01 -16.53 7.54
CA ALA A 100 -21.20 -17.95 7.33
C ALA A 100 -22.58 -18.24 6.75
N ARG A 101 -22.69 -19.18 5.79
CA ARG A 101 -23.98 -19.51 5.11
C ARG A 101 -25.02 -20.09 6.07
N ARG A 102 -24.58 -20.77 7.12
CA ARG A 102 -25.42 -21.46 8.10
C ARG A 102 -25.55 -20.74 9.43
N ASP A 103 -24.90 -19.56 9.57
CA ASP A 103 -24.93 -18.77 10.79
C ASP A 103 -25.14 -17.28 10.44
N PRO A 104 -26.21 -16.62 10.93
CA PRO A 104 -26.43 -15.20 10.65
C PRO A 104 -25.43 -14.27 11.35
N ARG A 105 -24.71 -14.75 12.37
CA ARG A 105 -23.73 -13.98 13.11
C ARG A 105 -22.52 -13.66 12.26
N LYS A 106 -21.88 -12.54 12.58
CA LYS A 106 -20.73 -12.03 11.86
C LYS A 106 -19.53 -11.91 12.78
N TRP A 107 -18.36 -11.98 12.17
CA TRP A 107 -17.11 -11.55 12.78
C TRP A 107 -16.67 -10.28 12.04
N LEU A 108 -16.66 -9.16 12.74
CA LEU A 108 -16.45 -7.83 12.21
C LEU A 108 -14.97 -7.50 12.21
N VAL A 109 -14.43 -7.02 11.09
CA VAL A 109 -13.09 -6.44 11.03
C VAL A 109 -13.21 -4.99 11.45
N LEU A 110 -12.72 -4.65 12.64
CA LEU A 110 -12.78 -3.28 13.16
C LEU A 110 -11.61 -2.43 12.69
N GLU A 111 -10.43 -3.03 12.61
CA GLU A 111 -9.20 -2.34 12.24
C GLU A 111 -8.37 -3.23 11.31
N SER A 112 -7.61 -2.59 10.45
CA SER A 112 -6.65 -3.25 9.59
C SER A 112 -5.38 -2.43 9.42
N ALA A 113 -4.24 -3.11 9.29
CA ALA A 113 -2.96 -2.53 8.93
C ALA A 113 -2.34 -3.33 7.79
N ILE A 114 -1.94 -2.67 6.71
CA ILE A 114 -1.34 -3.31 5.54
C ILE A 114 0.16 -3.03 5.53
N GLU A 115 0.95 -4.10 5.51
CA GLU A 115 2.40 -4.05 5.38
C GLU A 115 2.83 -4.93 4.18
N GLY A 116 3.14 -4.29 3.07
CA GLY A 116 3.45 -4.97 1.81
C GLY A 116 2.30 -5.85 1.32
N LYS A 117 2.48 -7.17 1.35
CA LYS A 117 1.45 -8.14 0.94
C LYS A 117 0.77 -8.83 2.14
N THR A 118 0.89 -8.29 3.33
CA THR A 118 0.26 -8.84 4.54
C THR A 118 -0.67 -7.80 5.12
N ALA A 119 -1.89 -8.18 5.44
CA ALA A 119 -2.79 -7.38 6.26
C ALA A 119 -2.93 -8.00 7.63
N THR A 120 -2.78 -7.19 8.68
CA THR A 120 -3.13 -7.56 10.07
C THR A 120 -4.51 -7.01 10.36
N LEU A 121 -5.38 -7.86 10.89
CA LEU A 121 -6.79 -7.57 11.15
C LEU A 121 -7.09 -7.71 12.64
N THR A 122 -7.79 -6.73 13.20
CA THR A 122 -8.47 -6.83 14.50
C THR A 122 -9.92 -7.20 14.25
N ILE A 123 -10.32 -8.38 14.72
CA ILE A 123 -11.63 -8.97 14.44
C ILE A 123 -12.37 -9.24 15.74
N VAL A 124 -13.66 -8.88 15.80
CA VAL A 124 -14.53 -9.15 16.94
C VAL A 124 -15.80 -9.87 16.47
N ASN A 125 -16.44 -10.64 17.35
CA ASN A 125 -17.77 -11.15 17.06
C ASN A 125 -18.81 -10.02 17.14
N ASP A 126 -19.96 -10.21 16.53
CA ASP A 126 -21.05 -9.21 16.49
C ASP A 126 -21.69 -8.90 17.87
N TYR A 127 -21.37 -9.69 18.89
CA TYR A 127 -21.76 -9.42 20.29
C TYR A 127 -20.70 -8.67 21.09
N GLY A 128 -19.49 -8.42 20.51
CA GLY A 128 -18.39 -7.74 21.19
C GLY A 128 -17.76 -8.50 22.35
N SER A 129 -18.08 -9.80 22.52
CA SER A 129 -17.60 -10.60 23.67
C SER A 129 -16.33 -11.40 23.39
N GLU A 130 -15.95 -11.55 22.14
CA GLU A 130 -14.75 -12.28 21.70
C GLU A 130 -14.03 -11.49 20.63
N ASP A 131 -12.72 -11.35 20.78
CA ASP A 131 -11.83 -10.66 19.85
C ASP A 131 -10.64 -11.53 19.48
N LEU A 132 -10.05 -11.24 18.35
CA LEU A 132 -8.82 -11.89 17.88
C LEU A 132 -8.02 -10.96 16.96
N GLN A 133 -6.74 -11.25 16.84
CA GLN A 133 -5.90 -10.74 15.78
C GLN A 133 -5.57 -11.84 14.77
N ALA A 134 -5.59 -11.48 13.50
CA ALA A 134 -5.28 -12.39 12.41
C ALA A 134 -4.43 -11.69 11.34
N SER A 135 -3.61 -12.46 10.63
CA SER A 135 -2.97 -12.02 9.41
C SER A 135 -3.68 -12.59 8.19
N LEU A 136 -3.83 -11.79 7.16
CA LEU A 136 -4.34 -12.20 5.85
C LEU A 136 -3.24 -11.99 4.80
N VAL A 137 -2.89 -13.07 4.09
CA VAL A 137 -1.81 -13.08 3.11
C VAL A 137 -2.29 -13.69 1.80
N PRO A 138 -2.18 -12.99 0.66
CA PRO A 138 -2.44 -13.59 -0.66
C PRO A 138 -1.30 -14.56 -1.04
N ASN A 139 -1.66 -15.72 -1.57
CA ASN A 139 -0.71 -16.77 -1.92
C ASN A 139 -0.18 -16.66 -3.38
N GLY A 140 -0.70 -15.69 -4.17
CA GLY A 140 -0.28 -15.46 -5.56
C GLY A 140 -1.00 -16.32 -6.60
N ASP A 141 -1.78 -17.31 -6.17
CA ASP A 141 -2.57 -18.23 -7.02
C ASP A 141 -4.08 -17.92 -7.00
N GLY A 142 -4.46 -16.72 -6.57
CA GLY A 142 -5.85 -16.30 -6.35
C GLY A 142 -6.44 -16.78 -5.04
N THR A 143 -5.63 -17.40 -4.17
CA THR A 143 -6.04 -17.77 -2.82
C THR A 143 -5.43 -16.84 -1.77
N TYR A 144 -6.04 -16.84 -0.58
CA TYR A 144 -5.63 -16.06 0.59
C TYR A 144 -5.59 -16.95 1.82
N THR A 145 -4.57 -16.79 2.64
CA THR A 145 -4.47 -17.49 3.92
C THR A 145 -4.76 -16.53 5.07
N LEU A 146 -5.85 -16.77 5.79
CA LEU A 146 -6.14 -16.14 7.07
C LEU A 146 -5.51 -16.98 8.19
N THR A 147 -4.65 -16.38 9.00
CA THR A 147 -4.00 -17.04 10.14
C THR A 147 -4.31 -16.28 11.42
N ARG A 148 -4.99 -16.91 12.38
CA ARG A 148 -5.19 -16.34 13.71
C ARG A 148 -3.84 -16.23 14.44
N LEU A 149 -3.48 -15.03 14.86
CA LEU A 149 -2.25 -14.73 15.59
C LEU A 149 -2.47 -14.88 17.10
N SER A 150 -3.49 -14.24 17.64
CA SER A 150 -3.83 -14.21 19.06
C SER A 150 -5.34 -14.13 19.28
N GLY A 151 -5.78 -14.22 20.53
CA GLY A 151 -7.17 -14.05 20.94
C GLY A 151 -8.06 -15.26 20.69
N SER A 152 -9.34 -15.02 20.54
CA SER A 152 -10.40 -16.03 20.48
C SER A 152 -10.36 -16.86 19.19
N THR A 153 -10.91 -18.07 19.25
CA THR A 153 -11.12 -18.89 18.04
C THR A 153 -12.42 -18.50 17.37
N ILE A 154 -12.38 -18.24 16.07
CA ILE A 154 -13.59 -18.02 15.27
C ILE A 154 -14.50 -19.26 15.39
N LYS A 155 -15.75 -19.03 15.70
CA LYS A 155 -16.77 -20.06 15.84
C LYS A 155 -17.98 -19.70 14.99
N ILE A 156 -18.58 -20.70 14.37
CA ILE A 156 -19.85 -20.61 13.66
C ILE A 156 -20.83 -21.64 14.20
N VAL A 157 -22.12 -21.44 14.00
CA VAL A 157 -23.12 -22.45 14.36
C VAL A 157 -23.52 -23.23 13.11
N VAL A 158 -23.41 -24.52 13.19
CA VAL A 158 -23.85 -25.47 12.17
C VAL A 158 -24.74 -26.51 12.84
N ASP A 159 -25.97 -26.64 12.38
CA ASP A 159 -26.95 -27.58 12.91
C ASP A 159 -27.10 -27.48 14.45
N ARG A 160 -27.20 -26.25 14.95
CA ARG A 160 -27.30 -25.91 16.38
C ARG A 160 -26.07 -26.26 17.24
N LYS A 161 -24.94 -26.59 16.62
CA LYS A 161 -23.69 -26.90 17.31
C LYS A 161 -22.61 -25.87 16.96
N TRP A 162 -21.80 -25.54 17.94
CA TRP A 162 -20.63 -24.69 17.73
C TRP A 162 -19.51 -25.45 17.02
N VAL A 163 -19.12 -24.96 15.87
CA VAL A 163 -17.96 -25.42 15.10
C VAL A 163 -16.86 -24.37 15.21
N LYS A 164 -15.71 -24.79 15.72
CA LYS A 164 -14.51 -23.95 15.79
C LYS A 164 -13.79 -24.01 14.45
N LEU A 165 -13.51 -22.87 13.87
CA LEU A 165 -12.70 -22.79 12.67
C LEU A 165 -11.22 -23.02 13.01
N PRO A 166 -10.43 -23.62 12.10
CA PRO A 166 -9.01 -23.86 12.33
C PRO A 166 -8.22 -22.54 12.44
N LYS A 167 -7.02 -22.64 13.00
CA LYS A 167 -6.13 -21.48 13.14
C LYS A 167 -5.75 -20.87 11.80
N LYS A 168 -5.67 -21.68 10.75
CA LYS A 168 -5.41 -21.27 9.36
C LYS A 168 -6.59 -21.66 8.49
N LEU A 169 -7.07 -20.71 7.71
CA LEU A 169 -8.12 -20.88 6.72
C LEU A 169 -7.61 -20.40 5.36
N VAL A 170 -7.83 -21.19 4.33
CA VAL A 170 -7.52 -20.80 2.97
C VAL A 170 -8.82 -20.42 2.27
N PHE A 171 -8.85 -19.23 1.72
CA PHE A 171 -9.96 -18.68 0.96
C PHE A 171 -9.60 -18.58 -0.52
N LYS A 172 -10.59 -18.66 -1.38
CA LYS A 172 -10.48 -18.38 -2.82
C LYS A 172 -11.08 -17.00 -3.11
N ARG A 173 -10.43 -16.22 -3.92
CA ARG A 173 -10.98 -14.98 -4.46
C ARG A 173 -12.10 -15.32 -5.44
N LYS A 174 -13.21 -14.57 -5.36
CA LYS A 174 -14.35 -14.65 -6.30
C LYS A 174 -14.43 -13.40 -7.17
#